data_ecd243cf8a8d8d8c95314bf4e8fc2ec7
#
_entry.id   ecd243cf8a8d8d8c95314bf4e8fc2ec7
#
_cell.length_a   1.000
_cell.length_b   1.000
_cell.length_c   1.000
_cell.angle_alpha   90.00
_cell.angle_beta   90.00
_cell.angle_gamma   90.00
#
_symmetry.space_group_name_H-M   'P 1'
#
loop_
_entity.id
_entity.type
_entity.pdbx_description
1 polymer ?
#
loop_
_entity_poly.entity_id
_entity_poly.type
_entity_poly.pdbx_seq_one_letter_code
_entity_poly.pdbx_strand_id
1 'polypeptide(L)'
;MQEIFKRFEVAEIIPSPAEVKEAFNNRHGQNEKTELSSTDTSNEPSNFYEAFDDFVRVCGRQNDWTHSTFEKFAAVKNHLKNFHPELSFDFFDEEGLTEYVQYLREVREMRNSTIGKQLSFLKWFLRWSFKQGMHSNNAYDTFKPKLKDTQKKIIFLTWEELNRLREFKILPTKQALERVRDVFLFQCFTRLRYSDVFNLRRSDIKGDHIEVTTVKTSDSLIIELNDHSKAILDKYKDVEFENDKALPVITNQKMNDYLKELAELAEINEPVRQTYYKGNERIDEVTPKYALLGTHAGRRTFICNALALGIPPQVVMKWTGHSDYKAMKPYIDIADDIKANAMSKFNQL
;
A
#
# COMPACT_ATOMS: atom_id res chain seq x y z
N MET A 1 -20.37 -6.09 26.94
CA MET A 1 -21.66 -6.34 26.25
C MET A 1 -22.60 -7.22 27.08
N GLN A 2 -22.28 -8.47 27.46
CA GLN A 2 -23.16 -9.35 28.22
C GLN A 2 -23.67 -8.74 29.54
N GLU A 3 -22.85 -8.01 30.29
CA GLU A 3 -23.26 -7.35 31.54
C GLU A 3 -24.17 -6.13 31.31
N ILE A 4 -24.09 -5.46 30.18
CA ILE A 4 -24.99 -4.35 29.83
C ILE A 4 -26.37 -4.90 29.54
N PHE A 5 -26.50 -5.96 28.77
CA PHE A 5 -27.78 -6.63 28.53
C PHE A 5 -28.35 -7.22 29.79
N LYS A 6 -27.54 -7.80 30.69
CA LYS A 6 -27.98 -8.32 31.98
C LYS A 6 -28.59 -7.27 32.91
N ARG A 7 -28.13 -5.99 32.85
CA ARG A 7 -28.73 -4.88 33.58
C ARG A 7 -30.12 -4.51 33.05
N PHE A 8 -30.32 -4.53 31.75
CA PHE A 8 -31.63 -4.28 31.14
C PHE A 8 -32.60 -5.46 31.41
N GLU A 9 -32.06 -6.68 31.39
CA GLU A 9 -32.82 -7.90 31.71
C GLU A 9 -33.33 -7.92 33.19
N VAL A 10 -32.48 -7.51 34.12
CA VAL A 10 -32.86 -7.37 35.56
C VAL A 10 -33.88 -6.24 35.77
N ALA A 11 -33.88 -5.20 34.93
CA ALA A 11 -34.84 -4.10 34.98
C ALA A 11 -36.13 -4.37 34.18
N GLU A 12 -36.26 -5.54 33.55
CA GLU A 12 -37.37 -5.91 32.65
C GLU A 12 -37.61 -4.92 31.50
N ILE A 13 -36.56 -4.24 31.03
CA ILE A 13 -36.60 -3.24 29.94
C ILE A 13 -35.98 -3.83 28.67
N ILE A 14 -36.71 -3.72 27.56
CA ILE A 14 -36.14 -4.00 26.21
C ILE A 14 -35.45 -2.73 25.72
N PRO A 15 -34.09 -2.66 25.75
CA PRO A 15 -33.40 -1.44 25.41
C PRO A 15 -33.41 -1.19 23.90
N SER A 16 -33.55 0.07 23.51
CA SER A 16 -33.30 0.50 22.13
C SER A 16 -31.82 0.45 21.80
N PRO A 17 -31.44 0.41 20.49
CA PRO A 17 -30.04 0.46 20.08
C PRO A 17 -29.29 1.69 20.60
N ALA A 18 -29.99 2.82 20.80
CA ALA A 18 -29.41 4.05 21.33
C ALA A 18 -29.03 3.91 22.81
N GLU A 19 -29.93 3.33 23.64
CA GLU A 19 -29.69 3.11 25.06
C GLU A 19 -28.57 2.09 25.34
N VAL A 20 -28.47 1.06 24.52
CA VAL A 20 -27.32 0.11 24.57
C VAL A 20 -26.00 0.81 24.25
N LYS A 21 -25.99 1.69 23.23
CA LYS A 21 -24.81 2.47 22.83
C LYS A 21 -24.41 3.47 23.93
N GLU A 22 -25.37 4.12 24.56
CA GLU A 22 -25.14 5.06 25.68
C GLU A 22 -24.60 4.35 26.91
N ALA A 23 -25.18 3.21 27.30
CA ALA A 23 -24.69 2.39 28.41
C ALA A 23 -23.28 1.84 28.17
N PHE A 24 -22.92 1.54 26.92
CA PHE A 24 -21.59 1.12 26.53
C PHE A 24 -20.59 2.28 26.65
N ASN A 25 -20.95 3.46 26.16
CA ASN A 25 -20.09 4.65 26.21
C ASN A 25 -19.86 5.12 27.66
N ASN A 26 -20.88 5.10 28.48
CA ASN A 26 -20.77 5.50 29.88
C ASN A 26 -19.89 4.54 30.71
N ARG A 27 -19.79 3.27 30.34
CA ARG A 27 -18.92 2.29 31.04
C ARG A 27 -17.46 2.49 30.68
N HIS A 28 -17.14 2.91 29.43
CA HIS A 28 -15.78 3.17 29.00
C HIS A 28 -15.30 4.57 29.40
N GLY A 29 -16.19 5.49 29.75
CA GLY A 29 -15.85 6.83 30.25
C GLY A 29 -15.61 6.91 31.77
N GLN A 30 -15.88 5.87 32.55
CA GLN A 30 -15.77 5.91 34.03
C GLN A 30 -14.50 5.26 34.60
N ASN A 31 -13.63 4.64 33.81
CA ASN A 31 -12.45 3.95 34.32
C ASN A 31 -11.13 4.77 34.26
N GLU A 32 -11.21 6.09 34.03
CA GLU A 32 -10.03 6.96 34.13
C GLU A 32 -10.27 8.17 35.05
N LYS A 33 -10.74 7.91 36.26
CA LYS A 33 -10.60 8.88 37.37
C LYS A 33 -10.00 8.15 38.57
N THR A 34 -8.73 7.86 38.48
CA THR A 34 -7.89 7.60 39.66
C THR A 34 -6.77 8.61 39.64
N GLU A 35 -6.84 9.48 40.58
CA GLU A 35 -5.90 10.44 41.14
C GLU A 35 -4.47 10.39 40.55
N LEU A 36 -4.12 11.42 39.77
CA LEU A 36 -2.75 11.90 39.65
C LEU A 36 -2.76 13.35 40.10
N SER A 37 -1.99 13.57 41.16
CA SER A 37 -1.74 14.80 41.87
C SER A 37 -1.56 15.99 40.93
N SER A 38 -2.23 17.08 41.33
CA SER A 38 -2.01 18.46 40.89
C SER A 38 -0.54 18.79 40.81
N THR A 39 0.02 18.88 39.61
CA THR A 39 1.08 19.81 39.29
C THR A 39 0.50 20.76 38.26
N ASP A 40 0.38 22.03 38.68
CA ASP A 40 0.13 23.16 37.80
C ASP A 40 1.07 23.09 36.60
N THR A 41 0.55 22.67 35.45
CA THR A 41 1.15 22.98 34.16
C THR A 41 0.26 24.02 33.52
N SER A 42 0.76 25.26 33.54
CA SER A 42 0.32 26.36 32.70
C SER A 42 -0.10 25.87 31.34
N ASN A 43 -1.35 26.15 30.92
CA ASN A 43 -1.85 26.05 29.57
C ASN A 43 -1.08 27.06 28.67
N GLU A 44 0.20 26.81 28.40
CA GLU A 44 0.86 27.40 27.25
C GLU A 44 0.35 26.60 26.02
N PRO A 45 -0.05 27.28 24.94
CA PRO A 45 -0.49 26.61 23.71
C PRO A 45 0.64 25.70 23.26
N SER A 46 0.42 24.39 23.28
CA SER A 46 1.41 23.39 22.85
C SER A 46 1.86 23.76 21.45
N ASN A 47 3.17 23.95 21.27
CA ASN A 47 3.76 24.24 19.98
C ASN A 47 3.27 23.17 18.97
N PHE A 48 2.68 23.60 17.88
CA PHE A 48 2.10 22.73 16.83
C PHE A 48 3.05 21.58 16.44
N TYR A 49 4.33 21.84 16.31
CA TYR A 49 5.33 20.85 15.94
C TYR A 49 5.70 19.89 17.08
N GLU A 50 5.61 20.32 18.31
CA GLU A 50 5.76 19.43 19.48
C GLU A 50 4.57 18.49 19.59
N ALA A 51 3.35 19.01 19.40
CA ALA A 51 2.15 18.21 19.33
C ALA A 51 2.21 17.19 18.16
N PHE A 52 2.83 17.56 17.02
CA PHE A 52 3.03 16.65 15.91
C PHE A 52 3.99 15.50 16.27
N ASP A 53 5.09 15.80 16.99
CA ASP A 53 6.01 14.77 17.47
C ASP A 53 5.36 13.84 18.49
N ASP A 54 4.56 14.38 19.38
CA ASP A 54 3.78 13.60 20.33
C ASP A 54 2.77 12.69 19.63
N PHE A 55 2.05 13.20 18.64
CA PHE A 55 1.17 12.39 17.80
C PHE A 55 1.92 11.21 17.16
N VAL A 56 3.06 11.48 16.52
CA VAL A 56 3.86 10.43 15.86
C VAL A 56 4.34 9.40 16.87
N ARG A 57 4.79 9.86 18.07
CA ARG A 57 5.24 9.00 19.16
C ARG A 57 4.11 8.14 19.73
N VAL A 58 2.97 8.76 20.05
CA VAL A 58 1.82 8.09 20.71
C VAL A 58 1.12 7.16 19.72
N CYS A 59 0.69 7.69 18.56
CA CYS A 59 0.00 6.87 17.56
C CYS A 59 0.92 5.82 16.94
N GLY A 60 2.20 6.09 16.81
CA GLY A 60 3.19 5.12 16.34
C GLY A 60 3.27 3.90 17.23
N ARG A 61 3.27 4.09 18.56
CA ARG A 61 3.25 3.00 19.54
C ARG A 61 1.89 2.29 19.61
N GLN A 62 0.79 3.04 19.60
CA GLN A 62 -0.56 2.47 19.69
C GLN A 62 -0.95 1.62 18.50
N ASN A 63 -0.41 1.91 17.31
CA ASN A 63 -0.76 1.23 16.06
C ASN A 63 0.42 0.43 15.48
N ASP A 64 1.48 0.19 16.24
CA ASP A 64 2.68 -0.55 15.82
C ASP A 64 3.17 -0.14 14.42
N TRP A 65 3.38 1.17 14.23
CA TRP A 65 3.76 1.69 12.91
C TRP A 65 5.08 1.12 12.43
N THR A 66 5.10 0.73 11.18
CA THR A 66 6.34 0.35 10.50
C THR A 66 7.23 1.57 10.28
N HIS A 67 8.55 1.34 10.13
CA HIS A 67 9.52 2.39 9.78
C HIS A 67 9.06 3.25 8.61
N SER A 68 8.53 2.64 7.54
CA SER A 68 7.99 3.36 6.38
C SER A 68 6.79 4.28 6.72
N THR A 69 6.03 4.00 7.78
CA THR A 69 4.95 4.90 8.23
C THR A 69 5.53 6.11 8.96
N PHE A 70 6.54 5.91 9.81
CA PHE A 70 7.27 7.01 10.44
C PHE A 70 7.91 7.93 9.40
N GLU A 71 8.56 7.40 8.35
CA GLU A 71 9.13 8.19 7.26
C GLU A 71 8.10 9.06 6.54
N LYS A 72 6.87 8.54 6.33
CA LYS A 72 5.79 9.34 5.71
C LYS A 72 5.39 10.52 6.57
N PHE A 73 5.25 10.34 7.88
CA PHE A 73 4.95 11.45 8.78
C PHE A 73 6.13 12.43 8.91
N ALA A 74 7.37 11.95 8.90
CA ALA A 74 8.54 12.80 8.84
C ALA A 74 8.56 13.68 7.58
N ALA A 75 8.18 13.10 6.42
CA ALA A 75 8.04 13.86 5.18
C ALA A 75 6.93 14.92 5.27
N VAL A 76 5.77 14.59 5.86
CA VAL A 76 4.67 15.54 6.09
C VAL A 76 5.15 16.70 6.98
N LYS A 77 5.79 16.38 8.12
CA LYS A 77 6.35 17.39 9.02
C LYS A 77 7.34 18.32 8.31
N ASN A 78 8.22 17.74 7.48
CA ASN A 78 9.19 18.52 6.71
C ASN A 78 8.50 19.46 5.70
N HIS A 79 7.44 19.01 5.03
CA HIS A 79 6.67 19.87 4.13
C HIS A 79 5.98 21.01 4.88
N LEU A 80 5.41 20.74 6.07
CA LEU A 80 4.79 21.76 6.92
C LEU A 80 5.83 22.78 7.40
N LYS A 81 7.00 22.35 7.87
CA LYS A 81 8.09 23.25 8.30
C LYS A 81 8.63 24.12 7.18
N ASN A 82 8.75 23.58 5.96
CA ASN A 82 9.18 24.33 4.78
C ASN A 82 8.10 25.29 4.28
N PHE A 83 6.83 25.02 4.57
CA PHE A 83 5.72 25.90 4.27
C PHE A 83 5.69 27.08 5.26
N HIS A 84 5.68 26.78 6.55
CA HIS A 84 5.68 27.79 7.59
C HIS A 84 6.37 27.23 8.85
N PRO A 85 7.48 27.84 9.32
CA PRO A 85 8.26 27.33 10.45
C PRO A 85 7.51 27.41 11.78
N GLU A 86 6.55 28.34 11.92
CA GLU A 86 5.77 28.59 13.14
C GLU A 86 4.28 28.47 12.85
N LEU A 87 3.79 27.24 12.71
CA LEU A 87 2.36 26.96 12.51
C LEU A 87 1.62 26.91 13.85
N SER A 88 0.36 27.36 13.83
CA SER A 88 -0.63 27.13 14.89
C SER A 88 -1.78 26.25 14.38
N PHE A 89 -2.57 25.71 15.29
CA PHE A 89 -3.76 24.95 14.91
C PHE A 89 -4.85 25.82 14.27
N ASP A 90 -4.93 27.08 14.66
CA ASP A 90 -5.91 28.03 14.11
C ASP A 90 -5.64 28.38 12.65
N PHE A 91 -4.39 28.25 12.21
CA PHE A 91 -4.03 28.41 10.80
C PHE A 91 -4.79 27.44 9.87
N PHE A 92 -5.14 26.24 10.33
CA PHE A 92 -5.75 25.22 9.50
C PHE A 92 -7.29 25.35 9.41
N ASP A 93 -7.79 26.57 9.26
CA ASP A 93 -9.15 26.82 8.78
C ASP A 93 -9.25 26.48 7.26
N GLU A 94 -10.36 26.82 6.60
CA GLU A 94 -10.56 26.52 5.19
C GLU A 94 -9.55 27.30 4.30
N GLU A 95 -9.21 28.52 4.66
CA GLU A 95 -8.26 29.38 3.94
C GLU A 95 -6.83 28.85 4.09
N GLY A 96 -6.36 28.58 5.29
CA GLY A 96 -5.02 28.05 5.53
C GLY A 96 -4.81 26.65 4.96
N LEU A 97 -5.85 25.78 4.99
CA LEU A 97 -5.80 24.49 4.29
C LEU A 97 -5.69 24.69 2.77
N THR A 98 -6.34 25.71 2.22
CA THR A 98 -6.25 26.05 0.80
C THR A 98 -4.86 26.56 0.45
N GLU A 99 -4.28 27.44 1.25
CA GLU A 99 -2.92 27.93 1.08
C GLU A 99 -1.89 26.79 1.12
N TYR A 100 -2.04 25.85 2.07
CA TYR A 100 -1.15 24.71 2.13
C TYR A 100 -1.26 23.80 0.89
N VAL A 101 -2.46 23.60 0.37
CA VAL A 101 -2.67 22.89 -0.92
C VAL A 101 -1.99 23.61 -2.06
N GLN A 102 -2.10 24.95 -2.11
CA GLN A 102 -1.47 25.77 -3.13
C GLN A 102 0.06 25.70 -3.05
N TYR A 103 0.64 25.77 -1.85
CA TYR A 103 2.07 25.55 -1.62
C TYR A 103 2.55 24.17 -2.15
N LEU A 104 1.82 23.09 -1.81
CA LEU A 104 2.17 21.74 -2.29
C LEU A 104 2.09 21.63 -3.82
N ARG A 105 1.19 22.39 -4.44
CA ARG A 105 0.99 22.42 -5.89
C ARG A 105 2.05 23.25 -6.61
N GLU A 106 2.26 24.48 -6.17
CA GLU A 106 3.04 25.49 -6.90
C GLU A 106 4.52 25.48 -6.51
N VAL A 107 4.82 25.35 -5.22
CA VAL A 107 6.20 25.37 -4.73
C VAL A 107 6.82 23.97 -4.72
N ARG A 108 6.03 22.94 -4.35
CA ARG A 108 6.52 21.55 -4.32
C ARG A 108 6.21 20.77 -5.59
N GLU A 109 5.48 21.37 -6.54
CA GLU A 109 5.10 20.81 -7.84
C GLU A 109 4.51 19.39 -7.78
N MET A 110 3.76 19.11 -6.72
CA MET A 110 3.22 17.77 -6.48
C MET A 110 2.05 17.45 -7.41
N ARG A 111 1.96 16.18 -7.81
CA ARG A 111 0.76 15.64 -8.47
C ARG A 111 -0.42 15.67 -7.51
N ASN A 112 -1.63 15.87 -8.01
CA ASN A 112 -2.85 15.94 -7.19
C ASN A 112 -3.04 14.72 -6.29
N SER A 113 -2.74 13.52 -6.79
CA SER A 113 -2.79 12.27 -6.00
C SER A 113 -1.80 12.25 -4.83
N THR A 114 -0.67 12.94 -4.94
CA THR A 114 0.31 13.10 -3.85
C THR A 114 -0.18 14.11 -2.84
N ILE A 115 -0.71 15.26 -3.29
CA ILE A 115 -1.34 16.27 -2.42
C ILE A 115 -2.45 15.63 -1.58
N GLY A 116 -3.35 14.84 -2.20
CA GLY A 116 -4.40 14.13 -1.48
C GLY A 116 -3.89 13.23 -0.37
N LYS A 117 -2.74 12.56 -0.56
CA LYS A 117 -2.10 11.74 0.48
C LYS A 117 -1.51 12.62 1.61
N GLN A 118 -0.82 13.70 1.28
CA GLN A 118 -0.28 14.63 2.27
C GLN A 118 -1.40 15.19 3.16
N LEU A 119 -2.51 15.61 2.55
CA LEU A 119 -3.70 16.07 3.29
C LEU A 119 -4.31 14.97 4.17
N SER A 120 -4.33 13.73 3.72
CA SER A 120 -4.86 12.62 4.53
C SER A 120 -4.04 12.40 5.79
N PHE A 121 -2.71 12.49 5.71
CA PHE A 121 -1.81 12.40 6.87
C PHE A 121 -1.96 13.60 7.80
N LEU A 122 -2.00 14.84 7.24
CA LEU A 122 -2.23 16.05 8.02
C LEU A 122 -3.58 15.99 8.76
N LYS A 123 -4.65 15.61 8.08
CA LYS A 123 -5.98 15.46 8.69
C LYS A 123 -6.01 14.39 9.80
N TRP A 124 -5.22 13.34 9.68
CA TRP A 124 -5.10 12.36 10.76
C TRP A 124 -4.48 12.98 12.01
N PHE A 125 -3.42 13.76 11.86
CA PHE A 125 -2.82 14.50 12.97
C PHE A 125 -3.80 15.53 13.56
N LEU A 126 -4.44 16.38 12.75
CA LEU A 126 -5.39 17.40 13.22
C LEU A 126 -6.60 16.76 13.94
N ARG A 127 -7.08 15.62 13.47
CA ARG A 127 -8.14 14.87 14.14
C ARG A 127 -7.71 14.29 15.48
N TRP A 128 -6.48 13.82 15.59
CA TRP A 128 -5.92 13.34 16.83
C TRP A 128 -5.75 14.47 17.84
N SER A 129 -5.14 15.58 17.44
CA SER A 129 -4.92 16.75 18.32
C SER A 129 -6.23 17.40 18.79
N PHE A 130 -7.26 17.44 17.92
CA PHE A 130 -8.61 17.84 18.30
C PHE A 130 -9.18 16.95 19.42
N LYS A 131 -9.03 15.63 19.29
CA LYS A 131 -9.49 14.67 20.32
C LYS A 131 -8.71 14.81 21.64
N GLN A 132 -7.48 15.31 21.60
CA GLN A 132 -6.69 15.60 22.80
C GLN A 132 -7.05 16.96 23.42
N GLY A 133 -7.96 17.72 22.82
CA GLY A 133 -8.37 19.05 23.32
C GLY A 133 -7.34 20.15 23.06
N MET A 134 -6.37 19.94 22.17
CA MET A 134 -5.32 20.92 21.87
C MET A 134 -5.84 22.10 21.04
N HIS A 135 -6.97 21.95 20.36
CA HIS A 135 -7.65 22.98 19.58
C HIS A 135 -9.12 22.63 19.38
N SER A 136 -9.92 23.63 18.97
CA SER A 136 -11.35 23.48 18.66
C SER A 136 -11.64 23.56 17.14
N ASN A 137 -10.64 23.81 16.31
CA ASN A 137 -10.79 23.90 14.86
C ASN A 137 -11.09 22.54 14.24
N ASN A 138 -12.20 22.43 13.49
CA ASN A 138 -12.64 21.20 12.81
C ASN A 138 -12.79 21.36 11.28
N ALA A 139 -12.34 22.49 10.71
CA ALA A 139 -12.44 22.77 9.28
C ALA A 139 -11.82 21.67 8.40
N TYR A 140 -10.76 21.01 8.90
CA TYR A 140 -10.11 19.91 8.19
C TYR A 140 -11.04 18.72 7.86
N ASP A 141 -12.11 18.48 8.61
CA ASP A 141 -13.02 17.35 8.35
C ASP A 141 -13.90 17.61 7.10
N THR A 142 -14.38 18.82 6.95
CA THR A 142 -15.24 19.25 5.84
C THR A 142 -14.45 19.65 4.60
N PHE A 143 -13.20 20.09 4.76
CA PHE A 143 -12.34 20.53 3.67
C PHE A 143 -12.10 19.42 2.64
N LYS A 144 -12.59 19.60 1.42
CA LYS A 144 -12.46 18.66 0.30
C LYS A 144 -12.04 19.39 -0.97
N PRO A 145 -10.74 19.67 -1.14
CA PRO A 145 -10.26 20.35 -2.34
C PRO A 145 -10.54 19.51 -3.59
N LYS A 146 -10.89 20.16 -4.68
CA LYS A 146 -11.06 19.50 -5.98
C LYS A 146 -9.69 19.13 -6.55
N LEU A 147 -9.27 17.90 -6.31
CA LEU A 147 -8.04 17.32 -6.84
C LEU A 147 -8.42 16.34 -7.96
N LYS A 148 -8.37 16.81 -9.22
CA LYS A 148 -8.55 15.93 -10.37
C LYS A 148 -7.50 14.83 -10.32
N ASP A 149 -7.91 13.58 -10.50
CA ASP A 149 -7.00 12.44 -10.58
C ASP A 149 -7.47 11.49 -11.68
N THR A 150 -6.59 10.64 -12.14
CA THR A 150 -6.87 9.59 -13.12
C THR A 150 -6.59 8.22 -12.52
N GLN A 151 -7.31 7.22 -12.98
CA GLN A 151 -7.00 5.85 -12.64
C GLN A 151 -5.58 5.50 -13.11
N LYS A 152 -4.75 5.02 -12.19
CA LYS A 152 -3.38 4.64 -12.51
C LYS A 152 -3.37 3.41 -13.42
N LYS A 153 -2.64 3.50 -14.52
CA LYS A 153 -2.42 2.36 -15.41
C LYS A 153 -1.72 1.23 -14.64
N ILE A 154 -2.25 0.03 -14.75
CA ILE A 154 -1.65 -1.15 -14.15
C ILE A 154 -0.52 -1.62 -15.06
N ILE A 155 0.71 -1.64 -14.53
CA ILE A 155 1.89 -2.15 -15.24
C ILE A 155 2.09 -3.61 -14.85
N PHE A 156 2.08 -4.48 -15.86
CA PHE A 156 2.25 -5.93 -15.74
C PHE A 156 2.89 -6.45 -17.03
N LEU A 157 3.40 -7.67 -17.04
CA LEU A 157 3.90 -8.34 -18.25
C LEU A 157 2.82 -9.21 -18.87
N THR A 158 2.61 -9.06 -20.19
CA THR A 158 1.82 -10.03 -20.95
C THR A 158 2.52 -11.39 -20.93
N TRP A 159 1.83 -12.44 -21.38
CA TRP A 159 2.43 -13.77 -21.44
C TRP A 159 3.64 -13.83 -22.36
N GLU A 160 3.59 -13.13 -23.49
CA GLU A 160 4.69 -13.01 -24.45
C GLU A 160 5.90 -12.29 -23.85
N GLU A 161 5.67 -11.17 -23.16
CA GLU A 161 6.73 -10.42 -22.47
C GLU A 161 7.35 -11.21 -21.33
N LEU A 162 6.51 -11.93 -20.54
CA LEU A 162 6.97 -12.80 -19.47
C LEU A 162 7.88 -13.91 -19.99
N ASN A 163 7.50 -14.54 -21.11
CA ASN A 163 8.31 -15.57 -21.76
C ASN A 163 9.61 -14.98 -22.33
N ARG A 164 9.56 -13.80 -22.96
CA ARG A 164 10.75 -13.10 -23.45
C ARG A 164 11.72 -12.82 -22.31
N LEU A 165 11.26 -12.35 -21.17
CA LEU A 165 12.08 -12.12 -19.98
C LEU A 165 12.68 -13.43 -19.44
N ARG A 166 11.89 -14.50 -19.41
CA ARG A 166 12.31 -15.82 -18.93
C ARG A 166 13.40 -16.42 -19.81
N GLU A 167 13.28 -16.29 -21.13
CA GLU A 167 14.17 -16.92 -22.11
C GLU A 167 15.36 -16.06 -22.46
N PHE A 168 15.38 -14.80 -22.01
CA PHE A 168 16.48 -13.88 -22.28
C PHE A 168 17.82 -14.43 -21.80
N LYS A 169 18.80 -14.49 -22.69
CA LYS A 169 20.14 -14.98 -22.39
C LYS A 169 20.98 -13.90 -21.70
N ILE A 170 21.15 -14.05 -20.39
CA ILE A 170 21.93 -13.13 -19.57
C ILE A 170 23.40 -13.50 -19.71
N LEU A 171 24.26 -12.49 -19.91
CA LEU A 171 25.72 -12.69 -19.98
C LEU A 171 26.24 -13.21 -18.63
N PRO A 172 27.22 -14.14 -18.60
CA PRO A 172 27.80 -14.69 -17.37
C PRO A 172 28.37 -13.63 -16.43
N THR A 173 28.74 -12.47 -16.94
CA THR A 173 29.26 -11.33 -16.18
C THR A 173 28.14 -10.57 -15.42
N LYS A 174 26.87 -10.81 -15.75
CA LYS A 174 25.70 -10.14 -15.17
C LYS A 174 24.85 -11.09 -14.28
N GLN A 175 25.48 -11.95 -13.49
CA GLN A 175 24.77 -12.92 -12.61
C GLN A 175 23.75 -12.28 -11.67
N ALA A 176 23.93 -11.03 -11.28
CA ALA A 176 22.95 -10.31 -10.44
C ALA A 176 21.60 -10.18 -11.17
N LEU A 177 21.59 -9.96 -12.48
CA LEU A 177 20.34 -9.89 -13.27
C LEU A 177 19.63 -11.24 -13.34
N GLU A 178 20.38 -12.35 -13.37
CA GLU A 178 19.79 -13.69 -13.35
C GLU A 178 19.07 -13.97 -12.05
N ARG A 179 19.68 -13.64 -10.92
CA ARG A 179 19.04 -13.77 -9.61
C ARG A 179 17.77 -12.91 -9.49
N VAL A 180 17.84 -11.68 -9.99
CA VAL A 180 16.70 -10.76 -10.01
C VAL A 180 15.59 -11.30 -10.91
N ARG A 181 15.92 -11.82 -12.08
CA ARG A 181 14.97 -12.49 -12.98
C ARG A 181 14.24 -13.63 -12.29
N ASP A 182 14.98 -14.53 -11.67
CA ASP A 182 14.41 -15.71 -11.04
C ASP A 182 13.46 -15.34 -9.88
N VAL A 183 13.87 -14.38 -9.04
CA VAL A 183 13.01 -13.85 -7.96
C VAL A 183 11.76 -13.18 -8.50
N PHE A 184 11.88 -12.38 -9.57
CA PHE A 184 10.73 -11.71 -10.18
C PHE A 184 9.79 -12.70 -10.87
N LEU A 185 10.31 -13.69 -11.60
CA LEU A 185 9.51 -14.77 -12.19
C LEU A 185 8.80 -15.57 -11.10
N PHE A 186 9.47 -15.85 -10.00
CA PHE A 186 8.83 -16.51 -8.85
C PHE A 186 7.64 -15.71 -8.33
N GLN A 187 7.74 -14.38 -8.24
CA GLN A 187 6.59 -13.51 -7.90
C GLN A 187 5.48 -13.58 -8.97
N CYS A 188 5.84 -13.66 -10.25
CA CYS A 188 4.88 -13.78 -11.35
C CYS A 188 4.11 -15.11 -11.32
N PHE A 189 4.67 -16.15 -10.74
CA PHE A 189 4.06 -17.49 -10.68
C PHE A 189 3.45 -17.85 -9.33
N THR A 190 3.80 -17.11 -8.26
CA THR A 190 3.30 -17.36 -6.89
C THR A 190 2.46 -16.23 -6.32
N ARG A 191 2.33 -15.09 -7.05
CA ARG A 191 1.60 -13.90 -6.56
C ARG A 191 2.14 -13.24 -5.29
N LEU A 192 3.23 -13.74 -4.71
CA LEU A 192 3.81 -13.20 -3.49
C LEU A 192 4.27 -11.75 -3.66
N ARG A 193 4.08 -10.93 -2.62
CA ARG A 193 4.68 -9.59 -2.57
C ARG A 193 6.18 -9.71 -2.37
N TYR A 194 6.92 -8.66 -2.74
CA TYR A 194 8.36 -8.63 -2.50
C TYR A 194 8.72 -8.95 -1.03
N SER A 195 8.02 -8.35 -0.07
CA SER A 195 8.25 -8.60 1.37
C SER A 195 8.08 -10.07 1.76
N ASP A 196 7.11 -10.74 1.15
CA ASP A 196 6.82 -12.13 1.46
C ASP A 196 7.91 -13.05 0.86
N VAL A 197 8.35 -12.77 -0.38
CA VAL A 197 9.46 -13.51 -1.00
C VAL A 197 10.80 -13.22 -0.30
N PHE A 198 11.02 -11.96 0.15
CA PHE A 198 12.22 -11.60 0.90
C PHE A 198 12.37 -12.36 2.22
N ASN A 199 11.25 -12.69 2.87
CA ASN A 199 11.21 -13.41 4.14
C ASN A 199 10.91 -14.90 3.98
N LEU A 200 10.72 -15.41 2.75
CA LEU A 200 10.44 -16.83 2.49
C LEU A 200 11.61 -17.69 2.92
N ARG A 201 11.34 -18.62 3.82
CA ARG A 201 12.31 -19.60 4.32
C ARG A 201 12.08 -20.95 3.66
N ARG A 202 13.11 -21.80 3.68
CA ARG A 202 12.99 -23.20 3.21
C ARG A 202 11.97 -23.98 4.03
N SER A 203 11.88 -23.70 5.32
CA SER A 203 10.90 -24.31 6.21
C SER A 203 9.45 -24.03 5.84
N ASP A 204 9.18 -22.98 5.03
CA ASP A 204 7.84 -22.63 4.56
C ASP A 204 7.42 -23.45 3.34
N ILE A 205 8.37 -24.14 2.69
CA ILE A 205 8.13 -24.96 1.49
C ILE A 205 7.71 -26.36 1.92
N LYS A 206 6.50 -26.78 1.55
CA LYS A 206 5.90 -28.06 1.95
C LYS A 206 5.66 -28.96 0.72
N GLY A 207 6.72 -29.23 -0.05
CA GLY A 207 6.67 -30.07 -1.23
C GLY A 207 5.98 -29.37 -2.42
N ASP A 208 4.68 -29.49 -2.53
CA ASP A 208 3.88 -28.95 -3.65
C ASP A 208 3.25 -27.58 -3.37
N HIS A 209 3.41 -27.06 -2.16
CA HIS A 209 2.88 -25.75 -1.76
C HIS A 209 3.82 -25.00 -0.80
N ILE A 210 3.50 -23.74 -0.61
CA ILE A 210 4.16 -22.85 0.37
C ILE A 210 3.13 -22.43 1.42
N GLU A 211 3.50 -22.48 2.69
CA GLU A 211 2.72 -21.94 3.80
C GLU A 211 3.41 -20.70 4.34
N VAL A 212 2.79 -19.52 4.17
CA VAL A 212 3.36 -18.26 4.64
C VAL A 212 2.32 -17.40 5.35
N THR A 213 2.78 -16.69 6.38
CA THR A 213 2.04 -15.55 6.93
C THR A 213 2.56 -14.27 6.27
N THR A 214 1.67 -13.54 5.59
CA THR A 214 2.06 -12.34 4.85
C THR A 214 2.51 -11.22 5.78
N VAL A 215 3.59 -10.54 5.43
CA VAL A 215 4.18 -9.47 6.27
C VAL A 215 3.24 -8.27 6.40
N LYS A 216 2.48 -7.95 5.35
CA LYS A 216 1.69 -6.71 5.29
C LYS A 216 0.31 -6.83 5.94
N THR A 217 -0.34 -7.98 5.85
CA THR A 217 -1.74 -8.17 6.25
C THR A 217 -1.90 -9.27 7.30
N SER A 218 -0.80 -9.93 7.67
CA SER A 218 -0.78 -11.05 8.63
C SER A 218 -1.72 -12.20 8.25
N ASP A 219 -2.07 -12.31 6.95
CA ASP A 219 -2.90 -13.40 6.46
C ASP A 219 -2.05 -14.67 6.32
N SER A 220 -2.57 -15.81 6.77
CA SER A 220 -1.99 -17.11 6.49
C SER A 220 -2.44 -17.56 5.10
N LEU A 221 -1.48 -17.83 4.21
CA LEU A 221 -1.73 -18.23 2.83
C LEU A 221 -1.08 -19.58 2.54
N ILE A 222 -1.84 -20.44 1.87
CA ILE A 222 -1.34 -21.63 1.20
C ILE A 222 -1.23 -21.31 -0.28
N ILE A 223 -0.06 -21.52 -0.87
CA ILE A 223 0.26 -21.17 -2.25
C ILE A 223 0.72 -22.44 -2.96
N GLU A 224 -0.11 -22.96 -3.84
CA GLU A 224 0.22 -24.09 -4.70
C GLU A 224 1.35 -23.70 -5.66
N LEU A 225 2.33 -24.59 -5.79
CA LEU A 225 3.48 -24.42 -6.67
C LEU A 225 3.19 -25.05 -8.04
N ASN A 226 3.37 -24.27 -9.09
CA ASN A 226 3.43 -24.76 -10.46
C ASN A 226 4.86 -25.14 -10.86
N ASP A 227 5.02 -25.77 -12.02
CA ASP A 227 6.34 -26.25 -12.49
C ASP A 227 7.38 -25.15 -12.60
N HIS A 228 7.00 -23.95 -12.99
CA HIS A 228 7.91 -22.80 -13.10
C HIS A 228 8.43 -22.36 -11.73
N SER A 229 7.54 -22.26 -10.74
CA SER A 229 7.94 -21.88 -9.38
C SER A 229 8.76 -22.98 -8.71
N LYS A 230 8.43 -24.26 -8.93
CA LYS A 230 9.22 -25.40 -8.46
C LYS A 230 10.62 -25.41 -9.06
N ALA A 231 10.75 -25.23 -10.37
CA ALA A 231 12.05 -25.19 -11.05
C ALA A 231 12.97 -24.06 -10.50
N ILE A 232 12.39 -22.91 -10.14
CA ILE A 232 13.15 -21.84 -9.51
C ILE A 232 13.62 -22.24 -8.10
N LEU A 233 12.75 -22.83 -7.28
CA LEU A 233 13.12 -23.30 -5.95
C LEU A 233 14.21 -24.40 -6.02
N ASP A 234 14.07 -25.35 -6.96
CA ASP A 234 15.03 -26.42 -7.17
C ASP A 234 16.41 -25.90 -7.58
N LYS A 235 16.46 -24.83 -8.38
CA LYS A 235 17.73 -24.17 -8.77
C LYS A 235 18.52 -23.67 -7.55
N TYR A 236 17.84 -23.25 -6.49
CA TYR A 236 18.46 -22.65 -5.31
C TYR A 236 18.44 -23.57 -4.06
N LYS A 237 17.97 -24.81 -4.19
CA LYS A 237 17.80 -25.72 -3.03
C LYS A 237 19.08 -26.00 -2.26
N ASP A 238 20.22 -26.08 -2.96
CA ASP A 238 21.53 -26.41 -2.39
C ASP A 238 22.40 -25.16 -2.14
N VAL A 239 21.85 -23.95 -2.38
CA VAL A 239 22.58 -22.68 -2.16
C VAL A 239 22.21 -22.11 -0.79
N GLU A 240 23.14 -22.04 0.13
CA GLU A 240 22.91 -21.47 1.46
C GLU A 240 22.75 -19.95 1.42
N PHE A 241 21.71 -19.45 2.04
CA PHE A 241 21.45 -18.03 2.25
C PHE A 241 21.29 -17.71 3.74
N GLU A 242 21.61 -16.49 4.13
CA GLU A 242 21.39 -16.02 5.50
C GLU A 242 19.92 -16.20 5.94
N ASN A 243 19.74 -16.58 7.22
CA ASN A 243 18.43 -16.78 7.85
C ASN A 243 17.55 -17.86 7.15
N ASP A 244 18.16 -18.88 6.58
CA ASP A 244 17.49 -19.99 5.88
C ASP A 244 16.54 -19.53 4.75
N LYS A 245 16.86 -18.43 4.08
CA LYS A 245 16.07 -17.92 2.95
C LYS A 245 16.04 -18.93 1.80
N ALA A 246 14.90 -19.01 1.14
CA ALA A 246 14.72 -19.92 0.01
C ALA A 246 15.28 -19.37 -1.31
N LEU A 247 15.39 -18.04 -1.46
CA LEU A 247 15.74 -17.38 -2.72
C LEU A 247 16.75 -16.23 -2.51
N PRO A 248 17.56 -15.89 -3.54
CA PRO A 248 18.58 -14.84 -3.50
C PRO A 248 18.01 -13.42 -3.59
N VAL A 249 17.13 -13.03 -2.66
CA VAL A 249 16.45 -11.75 -2.69
C VAL A 249 17.34 -10.65 -2.15
N ILE A 250 17.58 -9.61 -2.95
CA ILE A 250 18.32 -8.40 -2.58
C ILE A 250 17.35 -7.28 -2.17
N THR A 251 17.86 -6.12 -1.76
CA THR A 251 17.02 -4.98 -1.33
C THR A 251 16.05 -4.56 -2.43
N ASN A 252 14.85 -4.08 -2.04
CA ASN A 252 13.78 -3.74 -2.99
C ASN A 252 14.19 -2.68 -4.01
N GLN A 253 14.99 -1.70 -3.60
CA GLN A 253 15.49 -0.67 -4.52
C GLN A 253 16.38 -1.29 -5.60
N LYS A 254 17.41 -2.06 -5.20
CA LYS A 254 18.29 -2.75 -6.15
C LYS A 254 17.53 -3.75 -7.03
N MET A 255 16.54 -4.47 -6.47
CA MET A 255 15.66 -5.33 -7.27
C MET A 255 14.95 -4.54 -8.37
N ASN A 256 14.38 -3.38 -8.05
CA ASN A 256 13.68 -2.54 -9.02
C ASN A 256 14.64 -2.00 -10.10
N ASP A 257 15.84 -1.57 -9.72
CA ASP A 257 16.82 -1.03 -10.65
C ASP A 257 17.31 -2.11 -11.64
N TYR A 258 17.69 -3.27 -11.13
CA TYR A 258 18.10 -4.41 -11.96
C TYR A 258 16.96 -5.01 -12.79
N LEU A 259 15.72 -4.98 -12.29
CA LEU A 259 14.56 -5.42 -13.05
C LEU A 259 14.30 -4.51 -14.26
N LYS A 260 14.49 -3.20 -14.13
CA LYS A 260 14.38 -2.25 -15.23
C LYS A 260 15.50 -2.49 -16.26
N GLU A 261 16.75 -2.64 -15.82
CA GLU A 261 17.86 -2.97 -16.69
C GLU A 261 17.62 -4.27 -17.47
N LEU A 262 17.18 -5.32 -16.76
CA LEU A 262 16.90 -6.60 -17.38
C LEU A 262 15.74 -6.51 -18.39
N ALA A 263 14.69 -5.78 -18.07
CA ALA A 263 13.53 -5.62 -18.93
C ALA A 263 13.85 -4.75 -20.18
N GLU A 264 14.73 -3.78 -20.03
CA GLU A 264 15.27 -3.01 -21.15
C GLU A 264 16.07 -3.90 -22.10
N LEU A 265 16.98 -4.72 -21.56
CA LEU A 265 17.78 -5.68 -22.34
C LEU A 265 16.90 -6.75 -23.02
N ALA A 266 15.79 -7.13 -22.41
CA ALA A 266 14.80 -8.05 -22.98
C ALA A 266 13.80 -7.35 -23.92
N GLU A 267 14.05 -6.09 -24.28
CA GLU A 267 13.22 -5.30 -25.21
C GLU A 267 11.75 -5.18 -24.81
N ILE A 268 11.47 -5.05 -23.50
CA ILE A 268 10.11 -4.76 -22.99
C ILE A 268 9.90 -3.25 -23.02
N ASN A 269 9.86 -2.70 -24.22
CA ASN A 269 9.93 -1.25 -24.48
C ASN A 269 8.64 -0.64 -25.03
N GLU A 270 7.50 -1.37 -24.96
CA GLU A 270 6.20 -0.82 -25.37
C GLU A 270 5.96 0.56 -24.74
N PRO A 271 5.57 1.58 -25.52
CA PRO A 271 5.30 2.92 -24.98
C PRO A 271 4.03 2.93 -24.12
N VAL A 272 4.17 3.35 -22.88
CA VAL A 272 3.06 3.45 -21.92
C VAL A 272 2.77 4.90 -21.65
N ARG A 273 1.57 5.36 -22.05
CA ARG A 273 1.08 6.69 -21.68
C ARG A 273 0.55 6.66 -20.26
N GLN A 274 1.08 7.53 -19.42
CA GLN A 274 0.60 7.82 -18.08
C GLN A 274 0.01 9.23 -18.06
N THR A 275 -1.26 9.34 -17.63
CA THR A 275 -1.94 10.63 -17.47
C THR A 275 -2.07 10.95 -15.99
N TYR A 276 -1.72 12.16 -15.60
CA TYR A 276 -1.92 12.67 -14.25
C TYR A 276 -2.21 14.17 -14.26
N TYR A 277 -2.58 14.72 -13.12
CA TYR A 277 -2.87 16.15 -12.98
C TYR A 277 -1.94 16.81 -11.97
N LYS A 278 -1.45 18.02 -12.33
CA LYS A 278 -0.91 19.02 -11.42
C LYS A 278 -1.89 20.20 -11.40
N GLY A 279 -2.62 20.39 -10.31
CA GLY A 279 -3.73 21.34 -10.29
C GLY A 279 -4.80 21.00 -11.32
N ASN A 280 -5.05 21.92 -12.25
CA ASN A 280 -5.98 21.73 -13.37
C ASN A 280 -5.27 21.27 -14.67
N GLU A 281 -3.96 21.32 -14.70
CA GLU A 281 -3.16 20.93 -15.85
C GLU A 281 -3.12 19.41 -15.99
N ARG A 282 -3.50 18.93 -17.17
CA ARG A 282 -3.37 17.52 -17.54
C ARG A 282 -1.99 17.30 -18.15
N ILE A 283 -1.26 16.33 -17.61
CA ILE A 283 0.05 15.95 -18.11
C ILE A 283 -0.04 14.51 -18.63
N ASP A 284 0.34 14.35 -19.89
CA ASP A 284 0.47 13.05 -20.53
C ASP A 284 1.98 12.77 -20.75
N GLU A 285 2.47 11.74 -20.06
CA GLU A 285 3.86 11.30 -20.13
C GLU A 285 3.93 9.92 -20.79
N VAL A 286 4.76 9.77 -21.81
CA VAL A 286 4.97 8.48 -22.47
C VAL A 286 6.33 7.93 -22.06
N THR A 287 6.31 6.77 -21.41
CA THR A 287 7.50 6.13 -20.87
C THR A 287 7.57 4.69 -21.36
N PRO A 288 8.74 4.17 -21.75
CA PRO A 288 8.86 2.77 -22.10
C PRO A 288 8.53 1.86 -20.91
N LYS A 289 7.87 0.75 -21.18
CA LYS A 289 7.30 -0.14 -20.15
C LYS A 289 8.34 -0.63 -19.15
N TYR A 290 9.55 -0.96 -19.61
CA TYR A 290 10.64 -1.39 -18.72
C TYR A 290 10.93 -0.38 -17.60
N ALA A 291 10.91 0.92 -17.90
CA ALA A 291 11.19 1.97 -16.91
C ALA A 291 10.13 2.09 -15.80
N LEU A 292 8.94 1.55 -16.03
CA LEU A 292 7.81 1.53 -15.10
C LEU A 292 7.72 0.24 -14.30
N LEU A 293 8.56 -0.77 -14.62
CA LEU A 293 8.54 -2.03 -13.89
C LEU A 293 9.14 -1.88 -12.49
N GLY A 294 8.59 -2.65 -11.58
CA GLY A 294 9.09 -2.83 -10.24
C GLY A 294 8.58 -4.16 -9.67
N THR A 295 9.08 -4.57 -8.54
CA THR A 295 8.76 -5.88 -7.92
C THR A 295 7.25 -6.12 -7.77
N HIS A 296 6.46 -5.07 -7.54
CA HIS A 296 5.00 -5.20 -7.46
C HIS A 296 4.34 -5.59 -8.80
N ALA A 297 5.02 -5.37 -9.94
CA ALA A 297 4.55 -5.81 -11.24
C ALA A 297 4.47 -7.35 -11.32
N GLY A 298 5.30 -8.10 -10.59
CA GLY A 298 5.22 -9.56 -10.56
C GLY A 298 3.84 -10.06 -10.11
N ARG A 299 3.34 -9.53 -8.99
CA ARG A 299 1.99 -9.87 -8.49
C ARG A 299 0.88 -9.43 -9.45
N ARG A 300 1.02 -8.27 -10.10
CA ARG A 300 0.07 -7.78 -11.11
C ARG A 300 0.08 -8.68 -12.35
N THR A 301 1.25 -9.11 -12.78
CA THR A 301 1.45 -10.07 -13.89
C THR A 301 0.71 -11.38 -13.61
N PHE A 302 0.85 -11.93 -12.39
CA PHE A 302 0.09 -13.11 -12.00
C PHE A 302 -1.42 -12.89 -12.15
N ILE A 303 -1.94 -11.80 -11.58
CA ILE A 303 -3.39 -11.51 -11.57
C ILE A 303 -3.93 -11.36 -12.98
N CYS A 304 -3.30 -10.51 -13.80
CA CYS A 304 -3.76 -10.24 -15.17
C CYS A 304 -3.72 -11.51 -16.04
N ASN A 305 -2.64 -12.27 -15.97
CA ASN A 305 -2.52 -13.50 -16.78
C ASN A 305 -3.46 -14.61 -16.27
N ALA A 306 -3.67 -14.76 -14.97
CA ALA A 306 -4.62 -15.72 -14.43
C ALA A 306 -6.05 -15.41 -14.89
N LEU A 307 -6.47 -14.16 -14.85
CA LEU A 307 -7.78 -13.72 -15.33
C LEU A 307 -7.89 -13.87 -16.86
N ALA A 308 -6.84 -13.56 -17.62
CA ALA A 308 -6.79 -13.74 -19.07
C ALA A 308 -6.92 -15.23 -19.48
N LEU A 309 -6.36 -16.15 -18.68
CA LEU A 309 -6.54 -17.60 -18.83
C LEU A 309 -7.96 -18.09 -18.49
N GLY A 310 -8.84 -17.21 -18.02
CA GLY A 310 -10.23 -17.56 -17.70
C GLY A 310 -10.43 -18.05 -16.26
N ILE A 311 -9.42 -17.93 -15.38
CA ILE A 311 -9.59 -18.27 -13.97
C ILE A 311 -10.57 -17.27 -13.35
N PRO A 312 -11.62 -17.74 -12.65
CA PRO A 312 -12.64 -16.87 -12.09
C PRO A 312 -12.05 -15.83 -11.12
N PRO A 313 -12.49 -14.55 -11.17
CA PRO A 313 -11.99 -13.50 -10.30
C PRO A 313 -12.03 -13.86 -8.81
N GLN A 314 -13.06 -14.57 -8.35
CA GLN A 314 -13.21 -15.01 -6.96
C GLN A 314 -12.07 -15.95 -6.53
N VAL A 315 -11.61 -16.82 -7.43
CA VAL A 315 -10.49 -17.74 -7.18
C VAL A 315 -9.19 -16.92 -7.07
N VAL A 316 -8.98 -16.00 -8.02
CA VAL A 316 -7.80 -15.10 -8.00
C VAL A 316 -7.79 -14.22 -6.75
N MET A 317 -8.95 -13.72 -6.33
CA MET A 317 -9.09 -12.95 -5.07
C MET A 317 -8.69 -13.78 -3.85
N LYS A 318 -9.18 -15.01 -3.75
CA LYS A 318 -8.82 -15.93 -2.68
C LYS A 318 -7.32 -16.19 -2.65
N TRP A 319 -6.72 -16.47 -3.79
CA TRP A 319 -5.28 -16.68 -3.89
C TRP A 319 -4.46 -15.44 -3.49
N THR A 320 -4.94 -14.25 -3.84
CA THR A 320 -4.20 -13.01 -3.63
C THR A 320 -4.54 -12.30 -2.32
N GLY A 321 -5.51 -12.81 -1.54
CA GLY A 321 -5.96 -12.17 -0.30
C GLY A 321 -6.63 -10.81 -0.53
N HIS A 322 -7.34 -10.63 -1.67
CA HIS A 322 -8.16 -9.45 -1.89
C HIS A 322 -9.55 -9.65 -1.31
N SER A 323 -9.92 -8.84 -0.34
CA SER A 323 -11.25 -8.86 0.29
C SER A 323 -12.29 -8.00 -0.45
N ASP A 324 -11.84 -7.01 -1.23
CA ASP A 324 -12.72 -6.08 -1.94
C ASP A 324 -12.67 -6.30 -3.46
N TYR A 325 -13.85 -6.58 -4.05
CA TYR A 325 -14.00 -6.73 -5.49
C TYR A 325 -13.64 -5.46 -6.27
N LYS A 326 -13.82 -4.27 -5.68
CA LYS A 326 -13.41 -3.01 -6.32
C LYS A 326 -11.91 -2.96 -6.60
N ALA A 327 -11.11 -3.60 -5.75
CA ALA A 327 -9.67 -3.70 -5.97
C ALA A 327 -9.32 -4.62 -7.15
N MET A 328 -10.19 -5.59 -7.49
CA MET A 328 -10.00 -6.52 -8.62
C MET A 328 -10.50 -5.95 -9.95
N LYS A 329 -11.51 -5.08 -9.93
CA LYS A 329 -12.16 -4.56 -11.14
C LYS A 329 -11.18 -4.08 -12.21
N PRO A 330 -10.14 -3.27 -11.91
CA PRO A 330 -9.20 -2.82 -12.94
C PRO A 330 -8.40 -3.95 -13.61
N TYR A 331 -8.19 -5.07 -12.94
CA TYR A 331 -7.53 -6.25 -13.51
C TYR A 331 -8.48 -7.07 -14.38
N ILE A 332 -9.77 -7.13 -14.01
CA ILE A 332 -10.80 -7.80 -14.78
C ILE A 332 -10.99 -7.07 -16.10
N ASP A 333 -11.12 -5.74 -16.07
CA ASP A 333 -11.25 -4.91 -17.27
C ASP A 333 -10.08 -5.16 -18.25
N ILE A 334 -8.83 -5.23 -17.76
CA ILE A 334 -7.64 -5.56 -18.56
C ILE A 334 -7.72 -6.97 -19.16
N ALA A 335 -8.15 -7.95 -18.37
CA ALA A 335 -8.25 -9.32 -18.83
C ALA A 335 -9.32 -9.48 -19.91
N ASP A 336 -10.41 -8.76 -19.83
CA ASP A 336 -11.46 -8.75 -20.84
C ASP A 336 -10.98 -8.10 -22.14
N ASP A 337 -10.17 -7.04 -22.08
CA ASP A 337 -9.51 -6.46 -23.26
C ASP A 337 -8.54 -7.45 -23.93
N ILE A 338 -7.78 -8.21 -23.15
CA ILE A 338 -6.88 -9.25 -23.66
C ILE A 338 -7.69 -10.35 -24.37
N LYS A 339 -8.79 -10.79 -23.79
CA LYS A 339 -9.70 -11.80 -24.38
C LYS A 339 -10.35 -11.28 -25.65
N ALA A 340 -10.82 -10.03 -25.68
CA ALA A 340 -11.41 -9.41 -26.86
C ALA A 340 -10.40 -9.35 -28.02
N ASN A 341 -9.14 -8.96 -27.73
CA ASN A 341 -8.08 -8.96 -28.72
C ASN A 341 -7.73 -10.37 -29.21
N ALA A 342 -7.81 -11.39 -28.35
CA ALA A 342 -7.63 -12.78 -28.74
C ALA A 342 -8.76 -13.25 -29.67
N MET A 343 -10.01 -12.82 -29.43
CA MET A 343 -11.15 -13.16 -30.28
C MET A 343 -10.98 -12.64 -31.71
N SER A 344 -10.35 -11.47 -31.90
CA SER A 344 -10.09 -10.92 -33.24
C SER A 344 -9.21 -11.83 -34.10
N LYS A 345 -8.40 -12.74 -33.49
CA LYS A 345 -7.58 -13.71 -34.20
C LYS A 345 -8.41 -14.78 -34.90
N PHE A 346 -9.65 -15.06 -34.43
CA PHE A 346 -10.56 -15.94 -35.11
C PHE A 346 -11.01 -15.41 -36.49
N ASN A 347 -10.95 -14.11 -36.71
CA ASN A 347 -11.28 -13.49 -37.99
C ASN A 347 -10.21 -13.76 -39.07
N GLN A 348 -9.09 -14.41 -38.71
CA GLN A 348 -7.97 -14.72 -39.60
C GLN A 348 -8.03 -16.22 -40.07
N LEU A 349 -9.00 -16.98 -39.56
CA LEU A 349 -9.29 -18.35 -39.96
C LEU A 349 -10.31 -18.36 -41.13
#